data_8ff0fa76ff5597661eee2e7b57cb9bac
#
_entry.id   8ff0fa76ff5597661eee2e7b57cb9bac
#
_cell.length_a   1.000
_cell.length_b   1.000
_cell.length_c   1.000
_cell.angle_alpha   90.00
_cell.angle_beta   90.00
_cell.angle_gamma   90.00
#
_symmetry.space_group_name_H-M   'P 1'
#
loop_
_entity.id
_entity.type
_entity.pdbx_description
1 polymer ?
#
loop_
_entity_poly.entity_id
_entity_poly.type
_entity_poly.pdbx_seq_one_letter_code
_entity_poly.pdbx_strand_id
1 'polypeptide(L)'
;QTVTLAYGAAKVTITVTVLLPAGKDITVSFALLGDSAHGDSGDKHTLADNNLETWIDTTKVTVSNNATVLDVILAVVGDKFDIKNESGNYIQAITPKDGTELAEFTNGNLSGWMYTLNGVHPNLGVAQQYLNEGDVIVFHYTDDYPKEYEAEQNRTKTAEEVIAMIDAIGTVDLSKAGAISAARSAYDKLTDAEKALVTNYDVLVEAEAEYARLAAEQGKKIDNIYTTTGDYISGLGTPDVGSIGGEWMV
;
A
#
# COMPACT_ATOMS: atom_id res chain seq x y z
N GLN A 1 13.87 -10.40 5.57
CA GLN A 1 14.43 -9.06 5.39
C GLN A 1 15.95 -9.11 5.53
N THR A 2 16.66 -8.38 4.69
CA THR A 2 18.13 -8.28 4.75
C THR A 2 18.51 -6.93 5.36
N VAL A 3 19.28 -6.96 6.45
CA VAL A 3 19.81 -5.77 7.11
C VAL A 3 21.32 -5.73 6.88
N THR A 4 21.82 -4.65 6.30
CA THR A 4 23.26 -4.44 6.13
C THR A 4 23.74 -3.41 7.15
N LEU A 5 24.66 -3.83 8.01
CA LEU A 5 25.36 -2.96 8.94
C LEU A 5 26.72 -2.61 8.34
N ALA A 6 27.02 -1.32 8.28
CA ALA A 6 28.31 -0.83 7.75
C ALA A 6 29.04 0.03 8.80
N TYR A 7 30.34 -0.25 9.00
CA TYR A 7 31.22 0.60 9.79
C TYR A 7 32.56 0.77 9.05
N GLY A 8 32.79 1.96 8.54
CA GLY A 8 33.92 2.22 7.63
C GLY A 8 33.84 1.36 6.38
N ALA A 9 34.91 0.62 6.06
CA ALA A 9 34.95 -0.31 4.94
C ALA A 9 34.37 -1.70 5.26
N ALA A 10 34.08 -1.99 6.52
CA ALA A 10 33.51 -3.27 6.94
C ALA A 10 31.99 -3.27 6.76
N LYS A 11 31.47 -4.32 6.12
CA LYS A 11 30.05 -4.56 5.93
C LYS A 11 29.68 -5.96 6.43
N VAL A 12 28.63 -6.03 7.23
CA VAL A 12 28.02 -7.30 7.64
C VAL A 12 26.59 -7.31 7.16
N THR A 13 26.23 -8.31 6.40
CA THR A 13 24.85 -8.52 5.93
C THR A 13 24.21 -9.61 6.78
N ILE A 14 23.12 -9.29 7.45
CA ILE A 14 22.35 -10.23 8.25
C ILE A 14 21.02 -10.46 7.51
N THR A 15 20.75 -11.70 7.14
CA THR A 15 19.44 -12.11 6.63
C THR A 15 18.60 -12.57 7.80
N VAL A 16 17.55 -11.81 8.13
CA VAL A 16 16.57 -12.21 9.14
C VAL A 16 15.41 -12.89 8.43
N THR A 17 15.31 -14.19 8.58
CA THR A 17 14.14 -14.96 8.14
C THR A 17 13.21 -15.13 9.34
N VAL A 18 12.07 -14.43 9.30
CA VAL A 18 11.00 -14.67 10.28
C VAL A 18 10.19 -15.85 9.75
N LEU A 19 10.36 -17.00 10.37
CA LEU A 19 9.50 -18.14 10.14
C LEU A 19 8.26 -17.97 11.02
N LEU A 20 7.10 -17.82 10.39
CA LEU A 20 5.84 -17.97 11.13
C LEU A 20 5.72 -19.43 11.61
N PRO A 21 5.11 -19.70 12.78
CA PRO A 21 4.91 -21.06 13.23
C PRO A 21 4.17 -21.84 12.15
N ALA A 22 4.76 -22.93 11.67
CA ALA A 22 4.09 -23.82 10.74
C ALA A 22 2.87 -24.44 11.45
N GLY A 23 1.70 -24.43 10.80
CA GLY A 23 0.62 -25.31 11.22
C GLY A 23 -0.75 -24.72 11.47
N LYS A 24 -1.05 -23.48 11.05
CA LYS A 24 -2.43 -23.03 11.01
C LYS A 24 -2.79 -22.67 9.58
N ASP A 25 -3.81 -23.36 9.04
CA ASP A 25 -4.38 -22.99 7.75
C ASP A 25 -5.15 -21.67 7.88
N ILE A 26 -5.09 -20.87 6.84
CA ILE A 26 -5.87 -19.66 6.64
C ILE A 26 -6.79 -19.82 5.45
N THR A 27 -7.89 -19.10 5.45
CA THR A 27 -8.84 -19.04 4.33
C THR A 27 -8.79 -17.68 3.69
N VAL A 28 -8.51 -17.63 2.39
CA VAL A 28 -8.50 -16.42 1.58
C VAL A 28 -9.54 -16.52 0.47
N SER A 29 -9.89 -15.40 -0.14
CA SER A 29 -10.74 -15.36 -1.34
C SER A 29 -9.88 -15.07 -2.55
N PHE A 30 -10.15 -15.75 -3.68
CA PHE A 30 -9.43 -15.56 -4.93
C PHE A 30 -10.38 -15.45 -6.11
N ALA A 31 -10.13 -14.54 -7.03
CA ALA A 31 -10.78 -14.43 -8.33
C ALA A 31 -9.73 -14.24 -9.43
N LEU A 32 -10.02 -14.75 -10.64
CA LEU A 32 -9.20 -14.51 -11.83
C LEU A 32 -10.04 -13.81 -12.89
N LEU A 33 -9.57 -12.66 -13.35
CA LEU A 33 -10.17 -11.90 -14.43
C LEU A 33 -9.20 -11.83 -15.61
N GLY A 34 -9.67 -12.15 -16.79
CA GLY A 34 -8.90 -12.15 -18.02
C GLY A 34 -9.48 -11.21 -19.07
N ASP A 35 -8.93 -11.28 -20.26
CA ASP A 35 -9.36 -10.51 -21.42
C ASP A 35 -9.30 -11.37 -22.69
N SER A 36 -10.27 -12.28 -22.86
CA SER A 36 -10.36 -13.12 -24.05
C SER A 36 -11.12 -12.45 -25.21
N ALA A 37 -11.81 -11.35 -24.92
CA ALA A 37 -12.65 -10.62 -25.85
C ALA A 37 -12.00 -9.35 -26.41
N HIS A 38 -10.69 -9.16 -26.16
CA HIS A 38 -9.96 -8.03 -26.72
C HIS A 38 -9.98 -8.10 -28.25
N GLY A 39 -10.87 -7.34 -28.83
CA GLY A 39 -11.09 -7.31 -30.27
C GLY A 39 -10.38 -6.15 -30.94
N ASP A 40 -10.58 -6.06 -32.26
CA ASP A 40 -10.02 -5.01 -33.12
C ASP A 40 -10.54 -3.57 -32.81
N SER A 41 -11.40 -3.43 -31.81
CA SER A 41 -12.03 -2.13 -31.46
C SER A 41 -11.04 -1.12 -30.86
N GLY A 42 -9.92 -1.59 -30.33
CA GLY A 42 -8.94 -0.74 -29.64
C GLY A 42 -9.41 -0.23 -28.29
N ASP A 43 -10.53 -0.73 -27.77
CA ASP A 43 -11.01 -0.43 -26.44
C ASP A 43 -10.10 -1.11 -25.41
N LYS A 44 -9.72 -0.36 -24.36
CA LYS A 44 -8.90 -0.90 -23.28
C LYS A 44 -9.77 -1.59 -22.25
N HIS A 45 -9.34 -2.79 -21.84
CA HIS A 45 -9.96 -3.54 -20.77
C HIS A 45 -9.11 -3.45 -19.50
N THR A 46 -9.74 -3.05 -18.41
CA THR A 46 -9.08 -2.80 -17.12
C THR A 46 -9.99 -3.20 -15.96
N LEU A 47 -9.40 -3.53 -14.82
CA LEU A 47 -10.17 -3.71 -13.58
C LEU A 47 -10.87 -2.41 -13.19
N ALA A 48 -10.22 -1.27 -13.40
CA ALA A 48 -10.74 0.05 -13.11
C ALA A 48 -12.06 0.37 -13.86
N ASP A 49 -12.20 -0.12 -15.09
CA ASP A 49 -13.41 0.09 -15.91
C ASP A 49 -14.46 -1.02 -15.68
N ASN A 50 -14.12 -2.05 -14.90
CA ASN A 50 -14.98 -3.21 -14.64
C ASN A 50 -15.49 -3.89 -15.91
N ASN A 51 -14.60 -4.02 -16.91
CA ASN A 51 -14.92 -4.58 -18.22
C ASN A 51 -14.07 -5.83 -18.59
N LEU A 52 -13.38 -6.41 -17.61
CA LEU A 52 -12.68 -7.67 -17.73
C LEU A 52 -13.64 -8.86 -17.64
N GLU A 53 -13.26 -9.95 -18.26
CA GLU A 53 -14.00 -11.21 -18.23
C GLU A 53 -13.63 -12.03 -16.99
N THR A 54 -14.62 -12.59 -16.31
CA THR A 54 -14.39 -13.51 -15.20
C THR A 54 -13.99 -14.90 -15.72
N TRP A 55 -12.73 -15.29 -15.51
CA TRP A 55 -12.23 -16.62 -15.83
C TRP A 55 -12.38 -17.61 -14.68
N ILE A 56 -12.24 -17.12 -13.44
CA ILE A 56 -12.54 -17.87 -12.21
C ILE A 56 -13.33 -16.97 -11.29
N ASP A 57 -14.55 -17.40 -10.94
CA ASP A 57 -15.38 -16.72 -9.94
C ASP A 57 -14.70 -16.68 -8.57
N THR A 58 -15.06 -15.68 -7.79
CA THR A 58 -14.56 -15.56 -6.42
C THR A 58 -14.78 -16.85 -5.65
N THR A 59 -13.70 -17.50 -5.26
CA THR A 59 -13.70 -18.76 -4.53
C THR A 59 -12.89 -18.64 -3.25
N LYS A 60 -13.27 -19.42 -2.24
CA LYS A 60 -12.49 -19.53 -1.00
C LYS A 60 -11.43 -20.61 -1.14
N VAL A 61 -10.21 -20.29 -0.73
CA VAL A 61 -9.05 -21.16 -0.81
C VAL A 61 -8.43 -21.27 0.57
N THR A 62 -8.22 -22.52 1.02
CA THR A 62 -7.51 -22.78 2.27
C THR A 62 -6.05 -23.07 1.96
N VAL A 63 -5.16 -22.30 2.56
CA VAL A 63 -3.71 -22.41 2.38
C VAL A 63 -3.01 -22.29 3.73
N SER A 64 -1.73 -22.62 3.77
CA SER A 64 -0.92 -22.43 4.98
C SER A 64 -0.79 -20.96 5.35
N ASN A 65 -0.67 -20.63 6.62
CA ASN A 65 -0.48 -19.26 7.12
C ASN A 65 0.84 -18.59 6.68
N ASN A 66 1.71 -19.30 5.99
CA ASN A 66 2.91 -18.76 5.35
C ASN A 66 2.84 -18.77 3.82
N ALA A 67 1.65 -19.03 3.27
CA ALA A 67 1.43 -19.00 1.84
C ALA A 67 1.56 -17.56 1.28
N THR A 68 1.98 -17.49 0.04
CA THR A 68 2.06 -16.28 -0.76
C THR A 68 0.91 -16.21 -1.77
N VAL A 69 0.76 -15.08 -2.42
CA VAL A 69 -0.17 -14.93 -3.55
C VAL A 69 0.15 -15.94 -4.65
N LEU A 70 1.44 -16.22 -4.91
CA LEU A 70 1.85 -17.23 -5.89
C LEU A 70 1.32 -18.62 -5.54
N ASP A 71 1.39 -19.02 -4.27
CA ASP A 71 0.91 -20.35 -3.84
C ASP A 71 -0.59 -20.52 -4.12
N VAL A 72 -1.39 -19.47 -3.91
CA VAL A 72 -2.81 -19.47 -4.25
C VAL A 72 -3.05 -19.52 -5.76
N ILE A 73 -2.29 -18.73 -6.55
CA ILE A 73 -2.39 -18.76 -8.02
C ILE A 73 -2.10 -20.17 -8.54
N LEU A 74 -1.00 -20.79 -8.10
CA LEU A 74 -0.63 -22.13 -8.55
C LEU A 74 -1.67 -23.19 -8.14
N ALA A 75 -2.24 -23.07 -6.94
CA ALA A 75 -3.24 -24.01 -6.46
C ALA A 75 -4.60 -23.89 -7.19
N VAL A 76 -5.02 -22.67 -7.56
CA VAL A 76 -6.37 -22.45 -8.13
C VAL A 76 -6.35 -22.37 -9.65
N VAL A 77 -5.32 -21.70 -10.21
CA VAL A 77 -5.24 -21.45 -11.65
C VAL A 77 -4.56 -22.62 -12.36
N GLY A 78 -3.52 -23.20 -11.77
CA GLY A 78 -2.71 -24.24 -12.41
C GLY A 78 -3.47 -25.50 -12.87
N ASP A 79 -4.59 -25.83 -12.23
CA ASP A 79 -5.43 -26.96 -12.64
C ASP A 79 -6.22 -26.70 -13.93
N LYS A 80 -6.54 -25.44 -14.21
CA LYS A 80 -7.45 -25.05 -15.30
C LYS A 80 -6.75 -24.33 -16.45
N PHE A 81 -5.59 -23.74 -16.18
CA PHE A 81 -4.85 -22.89 -17.09
C PHE A 81 -3.37 -23.27 -17.09
N ASP A 82 -2.69 -23.00 -18.18
CA ASP A 82 -1.24 -23.05 -18.24
C ASP A 82 -0.68 -21.69 -17.79
N ILE A 83 0.31 -21.70 -16.90
CA ILE A 83 0.91 -20.49 -16.31
C ILE A 83 2.38 -20.40 -16.72
N LYS A 84 2.79 -19.24 -17.23
CA LYS A 84 4.20 -18.90 -17.41
C LYS A 84 4.68 -17.99 -16.27
N ASN A 85 5.62 -18.48 -15.48
CA ASN A 85 6.21 -17.79 -14.33
C ASN A 85 7.72 -18.08 -14.28
N GLU A 86 8.47 -17.63 -15.29
CA GLU A 86 9.91 -17.92 -15.40
C GLU A 86 10.73 -17.22 -14.31
N SER A 87 10.32 -16.02 -13.88
CA SER A 87 11.00 -15.28 -12.83
C SER A 87 10.70 -15.76 -11.41
N GLY A 88 9.66 -16.58 -11.24
CA GLY A 88 9.15 -17.00 -9.94
C GLY A 88 8.39 -15.92 -9.16
N ASN A 89 8.41 -14.67 -9.60
CA ASN A 89 7.84 -13.53 -8.87
C ASN A 89 6.83 -12.70 -9.67
N TYR A 90 6.70 -12.99 -10.96
CA TYR A 90 5.78 -12.34 -11.88
C TYR A 90 5.14 -13.37 -12.81
N ILE A 91 3.83 -13.31 -13.00
CA ILE A 91 3.10 -14.15 -13.93
C ILE A 91 3.13 -13.48 -15.32
N GLN A 92 3.87 -14.06 -16.24
CA GLN A 92 4.08 -13.51 -17.58
C GLN A 92 2.92 -13.80 -18.52
N ALA A 93 2.33 -14.98 -18.40
CA ALA A 93 1.20 -15.38 -19.22
C ALA A 93 0.32 -16.40 -18.50
N ILE A 94 -0.97 -16.37 -18.83
CA ILE A 94 -1.95 -17.41 -18.49
C ILE A 94 -2.65 -17.81 -19.78
N THR A 95 -2.72 -19.13 -20.03
CA THR A 95 -3.38 -19.68 -21.20
C THR A 95 -4.54 -20.56 -20.76
N PRO A 96 -5.80 -20.24 -21.11
CA PRO A 96 -6.91 -21.17 -20.98
C PRO A 96 -6.63 -22.44 -21.79
N LYS A 97 -6.98 -23.62 -21.25
CA LYS A 97 -6.69 -24.91 -21.94
C LYS A 97 -7.30 -25.02 -23.33
N ASP A 98 -8.39 -24.32 -23.58
CA ASP A 98 -9.10 -24.27 -24.87
C ASP A 98 -9.00 -22.89 -25.54
N GLY A 99 -8.03 -22.03 -25.13
CA GLY A 99 -7.97 -20.64 -25.54
C GLY A 99 -6.58 -20.19 -26.01
N THR A 100 -6.50 -18.90 -26.32
CA THR A 100 -5.27 -18.22 -26.71
C THR A 100 -4.49 -17.75 -25.47
N GLU A 101 -3.18 -17.84 -25.54
CA GLU A 101 -2.30 -17.30 -24.49
C GLU A 101 -2.52 -15.79 -24.34
N LEU A 102 -2.77 -15.36 -23.10
CA LEU A 102 -2.80 -13.96 -22.71
C LEU A 102 -1.53 -13.64 -21.91
N ALA A 103 -0.58 -12.99 -22.58
CA ALA A 103 0.73 -12.65 -22.03
C ALA A 103 0.86 -11.16 -21.76
N GLU A 104 1.88 -10.78 -21.01
CA GLU A 104 2.29 -9.37 -20.93
C GLU A 104 2.54 -8.81 -22.33
N PHE A 105 2.18 -7.57 -22.54
CA PHE A 105 2.28 -6.84 -23.82
C PHE A 105 1.42 -7.38 -24.99
N THR A 106 0.56 -8.39 -24.77
CA THR A 106 -0.34 -8.89 -25.83
C THR A 106 -1.24 -7.77 -26.36
N ASN A 107 -1.77 -6.93 -25.48
CA ASN A 107 -2.69 -5.84 -25.82
C ASN A 107 -2.02 -4.46 -25.78
N GLY A 108 -0.71 -4.41 -26.02
CA GLY A 108 0.08 -3.17 -26.05
C GLY A 108 1.08 -3.05 -24.90
N ASN A 109 1.95 -2.03 -24.98
CA ASN A 109 3.11 -1.87 -24.09
C ASN A 109 2.76 -1.60 -22.60
N LEU A 110 1.49 -1.35 -22.29
CA LEU A 110 1.01 -1.08 -20.93
C LEU A 110 0.13 -2.22 -20.40
N SER A 111 0.06 -3.35 -21.14
CA SER A 111 -0.76 -4.48 -20.76
C SER A 111 0.04 -5.57 -20.04
N GLY A 112 -0.63 -6.27 -19.14
CA GLY A 112 -0.01 -7.36 -18.39
C GLY A 112 -0.87 -7.85 -17.22
N TRP A 113 -0.31 -8.80 -16.47
CA TRP A 113 -0.96 -9.38 -15.31
C TRP A 113 -0.63 -8.58 -14.04
N MET A 114 -1.65 -8.28 -13.28
CA MET A 114 -1.59 -7.59 -12.00
C MET A 114 -2.41 -8.31 -10.93
N TYR A 115 -2.31 -7.87 -9.68
CA TYR A 115 -3.23 -8.30 -8.64
C TYR A 115 -3.53 -7.21 -7.65
N THR A 116 -4.72 -7.25 -7.07
CA THR A 116 -5.04 -6.50 -5.87
C THR A 116 -5.08 -7.44 -4.67
N LEU A 117 -4.65 -6.93 -3.52
CA LEU A 117 -4.87 -7.53 -2.22
C LEU A 117 -5.74 -6.59 -1.40
N ASN A 118 -6.93 -7.06 -1.02
CA ASN A 118 -7.93 -6.24 -0.33
C ASN A 118 -8.26 -4.93 -1.09
N GLY A 119 -8.31 -5.01 -2.43
CA GLY A 119 -8.64 -3.89 -3.31
C GLY A 119 -7.52 -2.88 -3.55
N VAL A 120 -6.28 -3.18 -3.17
CA VAL A 120 -5.10 -2.33 -3.37
C VAL A 120 -4.04 -3.10 -4.14
N HIS A 121 -3.37 -2.47 -5.10
CA HIS A 121 -2.25 -3.06 -5.85
C HIS A 121 -0.97 -3.00 -4.99
N PRO A 122 -0.46 -4.13 -4.48
CA PRO A 122 0.77 -4.12 -3.70
C PRO A 122 1.99 -3.87 -4.58
N ASN A 123 2.98 -3.18 -4.04
CA ASN A 123 4.27 -3.02 -4.71
C ASN A 123 5.22 -4.20 -4.39
N LEU A 124 4.67 -5.41 -4.45
CA LEU A 124 5.39 -6.66 -4.20
C LEU A 124 5.01 -7.68 -5.28
N GLY A 125 5.97 -8.52 -5.68
CA GLY A 125 5.71 -9.63 -6.57
C GLY A 125 4.91 -10.74 -5.87
N VAL A 126 4.25 -11.57 -6.65
CA VAL A 126 3.33 -12.63 -6.16
C VAL A 126 3.99 -13.61 -5.18
N ALA A 127 5.29 -13.89 -5.31
CA ALA A 127 6.04 -14.77 -4.41
C ALA A 127 6.55 -14.08 -3.13
N GLN A 128 6.41 -12.76 -3.04
CA GLN A 128 6.87 -11.98 -1.90
C GLN A 128 5.72 -11.49 -1.01
N GLN A 129 4.50 -11.52 -1.54
CA GLN A 129 3.31 -11.10 -0.82
C GLN A 129 2.73 -12.27 -0.03
N TYR A 130 2.97 -12.29 1.29
CA TYR A 130 2.37 -13.23 2.23
C TYR A 130 0.92 -12.85 2.53
N LEU A 131 0.13 -13.87 2.89
CA LEU A 131 -1.30 -13.76 3.08
C LEU A 131 -1.70 -13.92 4.56
N ASN A 132 -2.84 -13.32 4.90
CA ASN A 132 -3.48 -13.43 6.20
C ASN A 132 -4.88 -14.03 6.06
N GLU A 133 -5.46 -14.46 7.19
CA GLU A 133 -6.85 -14.92 7.24
C GLU A 133 -7.81 -13.83 6.71
N GLY A 134 -8.66 -14.21 5.78
CA GLY A 134 -9.68 -13.34 5.22
C GLY A 134 -9.22 -12.46 4.04
N ASP A 135 -7.95 -12.49 3.66
CA ASP A 135 -7.46 -11.71 2.51
C ASP A 135 -8.24 -12.01 1.23
N VAL A 136 -8.44 -10.98 0.44
CA VAL A 136 -9.14 -11.03 -0.85
C VAL A 136 -8.17 -10.70 -1.96
N ILE A 137 -7.93 -11.67 -2.84
CA ILE A 137 -7.03 -11.56 -3.99
C ILE A 137 -7.89 -11.48 -5.26
N VAL A 138 -7.70 -10.43 -6.05
CA VAL A 138 -8.19 -10.37 -7.43
C VAL A 138 -6.97 -10.36 -8.34
N PHE A 139 -6.70 -11.48 -8.99
CA PHE A 139 -5.66 -11.57 -10.01
C PHE A 139 -6.28 -11.25 -11.37
N HIS A 140 -5.74 -10.26 -12.08
CA HIS A 140 -6.38 -9.74 -13.27
C HIS A 140 -5.38 -9.33 -14.35
N TYR A 141 -5.85 -9.38 -15.60
CA TYR A 141 -5.16 -8.73 -16.70
C TYR A 141 -5.51 -7.24 -16.74
N THR A 142 -4.70 -6.45 -17.41
CA THR A 142 -5.01 -5.05 -17.73
C THR A 142 -4.37 -4.64 -19.03
N ASP A 143 -5.02 -3.77 -19.80
CA ASP A 143 -4.46 -3.11 -20.97
C ASP A 143 -3.77 -1.79 -20.66
N ASP A 144 -3.93 -1.30 -19.41
CA ASP A 144 -3.41 0.00 -18.99
C ASP A 144 -3.09 0.03 -17.49
N TYR A 145 -1.93 -0.51 -17.10
CA TYR A 145 -1.55 -0.54 -15.69
C TYR A 145 -1.45 0.86 -15.02
N PRO A 146 -1.08 1.98 -15.71
CA PRO A 146 -1.15 3.31 -15.11
C PRO A 146 -2.57 3.69 -14.70
N LYS A 147 -3.58 3.33 -15.50
CA LYS A 147 -4.98 3.61 -15.20
C LYS A 147 -5.47 2.88 -13.96
N GLU A 148 -5.00 1.65 -13.71
CA GLU A 148 -5.33 0.90 -12.50
C GLU A 148 -4.86 1.65 -11.25
N TYR A 149 -3.63 2.12 -11.23
CA TYR A 149 -3.09 2.91 -10.11
C TYR A 149 -3.78 4.27 -9.96
N GLU A 150 -4.10 4.95 -11.06
CA GLU A 150 -4.83 6.21 -11.03
C GLU A 150 -6.23 6.02 -10.45
N ALA A 151 -6.95 4.99 -10.87
CA ALA A 151 -8.28 4.66 -10.37
C ALA A 151 -8.23 4.31 -8.87
N GLU A 152 -7.22 3.56 -8.43
CA GLU A 152 -7.03 3.24 -7.02
C GLU A 152 -6.78 4.49 -6.18
N GLN A 153 -5.94 5.42 -6.64
CA GLN A 153 -5.68 6.69 -5.95
C GLN A 153 -6.94 7.57 -5.87
N ASN A 154 -7.78 7.52 -6.91
CA ASN A 154 -9.01 8.30 -6.99
C ASN A 154 -10.21 7.61 -6.33
N ARG A 155 -10.10 6.32 -6.00
CA ARG A 155 -11.17 5.55 -5.37
C ARG A 155 -11.50 6.12 -4.00
N THR A 156 -12.79 6.30 -3.76
CA THR A 156 -13.29 6.60 -2.42
C THR A 156 -13.06 5.37 -1.52
N LYS A 157 -12.45 5.57 -0.37
CA LYS A 157 -12.26 4.52 0.63
C LYS A 157 -13.60 4.07 1.19
N THR A 158 -13.73 2.79 1.54
CA THR A 158 -14.90 2.30 2.27
C THR A 158 -14.86 2.69 3.74
N ALA A 159 -15.97 2.58 4.45
CA ALA A 159 -16.03 2.85 5.89
C ALA A 159 -15.06 1.95 6.68
N GLU A 160 -14.94 0.66 6.31
CA GLU A 160 -14.01 -0.29 6.92
C GLU A 160 -12.54 0.12 6.72
N GLU A 161 -12.19 0.57 5.52
CA GLU A 161 -10.85 1.07 5.23
C GLU A 161 -10.53 2.31 6.07
N VAL A 162 -11.49 3.21 6.23
CA VAL A 162 -11.33 4.40 7.08
C VAL A 162 -11.17 4.02 8.55
N ILE A 163 -11.97 3.06 9.05
CA ILE A 163 -11.79 2.50 10.40
C ILE A 163 -10.37 1.98 10.59
N ALA A 164 -9.87 1.16 9.66
CA ALA A 164 -8.52 0.62 9.72
C ALA A 164 -7.44 1.71 9.67
N MET A 165 -7.64 2.77 8.87
CA MET A 165 -6.72 3.91 8.83
C MET A 165 -6.67 4.66 10.17
N ILE A 166 -7.80 4.84 10.83
CA ILE A 166 -7.89 5.48 12.15
C ILE A 166 -7.18 4.61 13.21
N ASP A 167 -7.42 3.31 13.21
CA ASP A 167 -6.78 2.38 14.16
C ASP A 167 -5.25 2.34 13.97
N ALA A 168 -4.77 2.46 12.74
CA ALA A 168 -3.34 2.50 12.41
C ALA A 168 -2.61 3.78 12.88
N ILE A 169 -3.32 4.85 13.27
CA ILE A 169 -2.70 6.05 13.85
C ILE A 169 -1.94 5.67 15.13
N GLY A 170 -2.58 4.85 15.98
CA GLY A 170 -2.02 4.41 17.26
C GLY A 170 -1.70 5.59 18.20
N THR A 171 -0.61 5.50 18.94
CA THR A 171 -0.17 6.59 19.83
C THR A 171 0.24 7.82 19.02
N VAL A 172 -0.33 8.97 19.35
CA VAL A 172 -0.10 10.22 18.61
C VAL A 172 1.21 10.86 19.04
N ASP A 173 2.06 11.15 18.06
CA ASP A 173 3.25 11.98 18.16
C ASP A 173 3.36 12.89 16.92
N LEU A 174 4.40 13.72 16.85
CA LEU A 174 4.59 14.68 15.77
C LEU A 174 4.90 14.04 14.40
N SER A 175 5.21 12.75 14.34
CA SER A 175 5.41 12.02 13.09
C SER A 175 4.07 11.58 12.46
N LYS A 176 2.97 11.63 13.20
CA LYS A 176 1.65 11.11 12.79
C LYS A 176 0.82 12.07 11.92
N ALA A 177 1.32 13.27 11.63
CA ALA A 177 0.62 14.27 10.81
C ALA A 177 0.04 13.69 9.51
N GLY A 178 0.87 12.95 8.78
CA GLY A 178 0.47 12.35 7.50
C GLY A 178 -0.64 11.30 7.64
N ALA A 179 -0.53 10.43 8.66
CA ALA A 179 -1.52 9.39 8.92
C ALA A 179 -2.89 9.99 9.33
N ILE A 180 -2.86 10.98 10.23
CA ILE A 180 -4.06 11.68 10.69
C ILE A 180 -4.74 12.42 9.53
N SER A 181 -3.96 13.18 8.74
CA SER A 181 -4.48 13.92 7.58
C SER A 181 -5.07 12.98 6.52
N ALA A 182 -4.42 11.84 6.26
CA ALA A 182 -4.90 10.84 5.31
C ALA A 182 -6.23 10.21 5.77
N ALA A 183 -6.34 9.82 7.05
CA ALA A 183 -7.57 9.29 7.63
C ALA A 183 -8.72 10.32 7.58
N ARG A 184 -8.45 11.58 7.93
CA ARG A 184 -9.43 12.68 7.83
C ARG A 184 -9.90 12.87 6.38
N SER A 185 -8.98 12.97 5.44
CA SER A 185 -9.31 13.15 4.02
C SER A 185 -10.13 11.98 3.46
N ALA A 186 -9.84 10.75 3.90
CA ALA A 186 -10.62 9.58 3.51
C ALA A 186 -12.03 9.61 4.11
N TYR A 187 -12.17 9.94 5.41
CA TYR A 187 -13.45 10.08 6.07
C TYR A 187 -14.34 11.14 5.42
N ASP A 188 -13.78 12.32 5.10
CA ASP A 188 -14.54 13.43 4.54
C ASP A 188 -15.13 13.11 3.17
N LYS A 189 -14.52 12.21 2.40
CA LYS A 189 -14.99 11.74 1.09
C LYS A 189 -16.14 10.71 1.18
N LEU A 190 -16.38 10.12 2.34
CA LEU A 190 -17.49 9.19 2.53
C LEU A 190 -18.84 9.91 2.42
N THR A 191 -19.84 9.18 1.93
CA THR A 191 -21.24 9.60 2.02
C THR A 191 -21.72 9.60 3.48
N ASP A 192 -22.82 10.30 3.77
CA ASP A 192 -23.36 10.35 5.13
C ASP A 192 -23.75 8.95 5.66
N ALA A 193 -24.23 8.06 4.78
CA ALA A 193 -24.53 6.68 5.12
C ALA A 193 -23.27 5.88 5.50
N GLU A 194 -22.19 6.07 4.77
CA GLU A 194 -20.90 5.41 5.05
C GLU A 194 -20.23 5.99 6.29
N LYS A 195 -20.31 7.31 6.51
CA LYS A 195 -19.82 7.96 7.73
C LYS A 195 -20.48 7.40 8.99
N ALA A 196 -21.76 7.08 8.91
CA ALA A 196 -22.48 6.46 10.02
C ALA A 196 -21.98 5.05 10.38
N LEU A 197 -21.26 4.39 9.48
CA LEU A 197 -20.63 3.07 9.70
C LEU A 197 -19.24 3.15 10.34
N VAL A 198 -18.62 4.34 10.37
CA VAL A 198 -17.29 4.54 10.98
C VAL A 198 -17.41 4.61 12.49
N THR A 199 -17.15 3.49 13.15
CA THR A 199 -17.39 3.31 14.60
C THR A 199 -16.35 3.95 15.50
N ASN A 200 -15.16 4.30 14.97
CA ASN A 200 -14.04 4.87 15.70
C ASN A 200 -13.73 6.34 15.30
N TYR A 201 -14.73 7.06 14.82
CA TYR A 201 -14.56 8.47 14.42
C TYR A 201 -14.04 9.36 15.55
N ASP A 202 -14.49 9.10 16.79
CA ASP A 202 -14.04 9.87 17.96
C ASP A 202 -12.53 9.73 18.18
N VAL A 203 -11.94 8.56 17.89
CA VAL A 203 -10.48 8.34 17.96
C VAL A 203 -9.73 9.26 16.99
N LEU A 204 -10.27 9.47 15.78
CA LEU A 204 -9.69 10.40 14.82
C LEU A 204 -9.72 11.84 15.34
N VAL A 205 -10.84 12.27 15.92
CA VAL A 205 -11.00 13.62 16.49
C VAL A 205 -10.02 13.84 17.66
N GLU A 206 -9.90 12.85 18.54
CA GLU A 206 -8.93 12.89 19.65
C GLU A 206 -7.48 12.92 19.15
N ALA A 207 -7.17 12.16 18.11
CA ALA A 207 -5.84 12.16 17.48
C ALA A 207 -5.48 13.52 16.88
N GLU A 208 -6.42 14.19 16.23
CA GLU A 208 -6.23 15.54 15.70
C GLU A 208 -5.98 16.58 16.80
N ALA A 209 -6.77 16.49 17.87
CA ALA A 209 -6.64 17.40 19.02
C ALA A 209 -5.28 17.22 19.73
N GLU A 210 -4.87 15.97 19.95
CA GLU A 210 -3.58 15.67 20.60
C GLU A 210 -2.40 16.09 19.72
N TYR A 211 -2.47 15.84 18.40
CA TYR A 211 -1.44 16.33 17.48
C TYR A 211 -1.30 17.86 17.52
N ALA A 212 -2.43 18.57 17.47
CA ALA A 212 -2.43 20.03 17.54
C ALA A 212 -1.83 20.55 18.87
N ARG A 213 -2.13 19.87 19.99
CA ARG A 213 -1.54 20.18 21.30
C ARG A 213 -0.02 20.02 21.30
N LEU A 214 0.47 18.88 20.79
CA LEU A 214 1.90 18.58 20.71
C LEU A 214 2.65 19.56 19.79
N ALA A 215 2.06 19.92 18.66
CA ALA A 215 2.63 20.88 17.72
C ALA A 215 2.74 22.29 18.36
N ALA A 216 1.70 22.71 19.09
CA ALA A 216 1.72 23.99 19.81
C ALA A 216 2.77 24.01 20.94
N GLU A 217 2.96 22.91 21.66
CA GLU A 217 4.00 22.79 22.69
C GLU A 217 5.40 22.83 22.07
N GLN A 218 5.61 22.20 20.92
CA GLN A 218 6.89 22.28 20.22
C GLN A 218 7.18 23.70 19.75
N GLY A 219 6.19 24.43 19.23
CA GLY A 219 6.32 25.84 18.86
C GLY A 219 6.78 26.70 20.05
N LYS A 220 6.14 26.53 21.20
CA LYS A 220 6.55 27.23 22.43
C LYS A 220 7.98 26.90 22.88
N LYS A 221 8.42 25.65 22.73
CA LYS A 221 9.81 25.26 23.03
C LYS A 221 10.80 25.93 22.10
N ILE A 222 10.50 26.05 20.84
CA ILE A 222 11.35 26.70 19.83
C ILE A 222 11.44 28.20 20.17
N ASP A 223 10.33 28.86 20.46
CA ASP A 223 10.31 30.26 20.85
C ASP A 223 11.16 30.52 22.11
N ASN A 224 11.06 29.65 23.11
CA ASN A 224 11.88 29.75 24.32
C ASN A 224 13.38 29.56 24.05
N ILE A 225 13.74 28.64 23.12
CA ILE A 225 15.14 28.44 22.73
C ILE A 225 15.67 29.68 22.03
N TYR A 226 14.92 30.27 21.13
CA TYR A 226 15.31 31.48 20.41
C TYR A 226 15.45 32.66 21.38
N THR A 227 14.51 32.84 22.31
CA THR A 227 14.57 33.90 23.31
C THR A 227 15.79 33.75 24.24
N THR A 228 16.01 32.52 24.72
CA THR A 228 17.16 32.23 25.61
C THR A 228 18.48 32.36 24.84
N THR A 229 18.54 31.91 23.58
CA THR A 229 19.74 32.07 22.76
C THR A 229 19.98 33.55 22.41
N GLY A 230 18.92 34.29 22.12
CA GLY A 230 18.99 35.73 21.87
C GLY A 230 19.55 36.50 23.07
N ASP A 231 19.06 36.21 24.27
CA ASP A 231 19.54 36.81 25.49
C ASP A 231 21.00 36.43 25.80
N TYR A 232 21.38 35.20 25.59
CA TYR A 232 22.75 34.72 25.75
C TYR A 232 23.71 35.40 24.78
N ILE A 233 23.33 35.49 23.50
CA ILE A 233 24.14 36.09 22.44
C ILE A 233 24.24 37.61 22.63
N SER A 234 23.16 38.26 23.04
CA SER A 234 23.18 39.69 23.33
C SER A 234 24.08 40.04 24.56
N GLY A 235 24.19 39.10 25.51
CA GLY A 235 25.10 39.20 26.64
C GLY A 235 26.59 39.05 26.29
N LEU A 236 26.88 38.43 25.16
CA LEU A 236 28.26 38.23 24.64
C LEU A 236 28.75 39.34 23.69
N GLY A 237 27.89 40.27 23.32
CA GLY A 237 28.20 41.39 22.43
C GLY A 237 27.69 41.17 21.01
N THR A 238 26.91 42.07 20.53
CA THR A 238 26.24 42.10 19.24
C THR A 238 27.11 42.09 17.97
N PRO A 239 28.39 42.44 17.97
CA PRO A 239 29.16 42.49 16.72
C PRO A 239 29.30 41.16 16.02
N ASP A 240 29.47 40.07 16.77
CA ASP A 240 29.66 38.75 16.19
C ASP A 240 28.36 38.10 15.76
N VAL A 241 27.24 38.48 16.39
CA VAL A 241 25.92 38.02 15.99
C VAL A 241 25.45 38.70 14.72
N GLY A 242 25.82 39.97 14.53
CA GLY A 242 25.49 40.74 13.34
C GLY A 242 26.20 40.24 12.07
N SER A 243 27.40 39.67 12.21
CA SER A 243 28.13 39.06 11.10
C SER A 243 27.68 37.62 10.77
N ILE A 244 27.07 36.93 11.74
CA ILE A 244 26.59 35.56 11.57
C ILE A 244 25.08 35.55 11.29
N GLY A 245 24.36 36.55 11.82
CA GLY A 245 22.90 36.61 11.81
C GLY A 245 22.28 36.75 10.40
N GLY A 246 23.02 37.29 9.45
CA GLY A 246 22.54 37.36 8.06
C GLY A 246 22.41 36.01 7.38
N GLU A 247 23.15 35.00 7.80
CA GLU A 247 23.10 33.64 7.26
C GLU A 247 22.17 32.69 8.04
N TRP A 248 21.79 33.10 9.28
CA TRP A 248 20.95 32.25 10.15
C TRP A 248 19.46 32.61 10.12
N MET A 249 19.10 33.71 9.46
CA MET A 249 17.72 34.19 9.39
C MET A 249 17.13 34.11 7.99
N VAL A 250 17.67 33.23 7.14
CA VAL A 250 17.08 32.93 5.83
C VAL A 250 16.57 31.50 5.79
#